data_3c0d49689e7c3555ced908459743c86a
#
_entry.id   3c0d49689e7c3555ced908459743c86a
#
_cell.length_a   1.000
_cell.length_b   1.000
_cell.length_c   1.000
_cell.angle_alpha   90.00
_cell.angle_beta   90.00
_cell.angle_gamma   90.00
#
_symmetry.space_group_name_H-M   'P 1'
#
loop_
_entity.id
_entity.type
_entity.pdbx_description
1 polymer ?
#
loop_
_entity_poly.entity_id
_entity_poly.type
_entity_poly.pdbx_seq_one_letter_code
_entity_poly.pdbx_strand_id
1 'polypeptide(L)'
;MEALQMQETRSMKALGEKLNSIHEVSGTSYQSIADAAEVNRSYVSTLANRGAASISAEGVARLWAWVDSWEASQGLQAAPAASGAKQTLELIRTKDLLGALGFCDFCVKHREIGVVIGMPGTGKTTVAGIMKDKLPHAIRIEAWLSMRLGDLLDEIGMGLGLELRGTLNSRTQKLIRALKQQPDTVILVDEAEYLKKWNVEKLDVLRKLHDNAGVTVLLFGTPAIANVLNRRDTTQLSRRMFQYTFGGARKDEIRAALQGYD
;
A
#
# COMPACT_ATOMS: atom_id res chain seq x y z
N MET A 1 -4.13 -29.00 32.21
CA MET A 1 -5.29 -28.95 31.28
C MET A 1 -5.85 -27.55 31.11
N GLU A 2 -5.73 -26.64 32.07
CA GLU A 2 -6.22 -25.25 31.94
C GLU A 2 -5.40 -24.37 30.98
N ALA A 3 -4.11 -24.61 30.78
CA ALA A 3 -3.28 -23.83 29.87
C ALA A 3 -3.58 -24.08 28.36
N LEU A 4 -4.11 -25.24 28.02
CA LEU A 4 -4.52 -25.58 26.65
C LEU A 4 -5.90 -25.00 26.26
N GLN A 5 -6.77 -24.75 27.24
CA GLN A 5 -8.10 -24.16 26.99
C GLN A 5 -8.09 -22.64 26.85
N MET A 6 -7.04 -21.94 27.30
CA MET A 6 -6.89 -20.50 27.10
C MET A 6 -6.41 -20.12 25.70
N GLN A 7 -5.88 -21.04 24.90
CA GLN A 7 -5.42 -20.78 23.53
C GLN A 7 -6.54 -20.84 22.48
N GLU A 8 -7.67 -21.44 22.77
CA GLU A 8 -8.75 -21.63 21.77
C GLU A 8 -9.67 -20.43 21.54
N THR A 9 -9.49 -19.29 22.23
CA THR A 9 -10.45 -18.17 22.16
C THR A 9 -9.88 -16.89 21.53
N ARG A 10 -8.67 -16.91 21.01
CA ARG A 10 -8.14 -15.75 20.26
C ARG A 10 -8.73 -15.77 18.84
N SER A 11 -9.80 -14.98 18.62
CA SER A 11 -10.48 -14.95 17.32
C SER A 11 -9.56 -14.38 16.21
N MET A 12 -9.73 -14.87 14.99
CA MET A 12 -9.04 -14.32 13.81
C MET A 12 -9.33 -12.82 13.63
N LYS A 13 -10.51 -12.37 14.02
CA LYS A 13 -10.88 -10.96 14.00
C LYS A 13 -10.01 -10.14 14.95
N ALA A 14 -9.79 -10.60 16.18
CA ALA A 14 -8.92 -9.93 17.14
C ALA A 14 -7.46 -9.90 16.67
N LEU A 15 -6.99 -10.96 15.99
CA LEU A 15 -5.67 -10.97 15.37
C LEU A 15 -5.56 -9.90 14.25
N GLY A 16 -6.57 -9.81 13.40
CA GLY A 16 -6.62 -8.81 12.33
C GLY A 16 -6.59 -7.38 12.87
N GLU A 17 -7.38 -7.08 13.89
CA GLU A 17 -7.40 -5.78 14.55
C GLU A 17 -6.04 -5.41 15.17
N LYS A 18 -5.34 -6.37 15.80
CA LYS A 18 -4.00 -6.17 16.34
C LYS A 18 -2.95 -5.93 15.25
N LEU A 19 -2.95 -6.72 14.18
CA LEU A 19 -2.04 -6.56 13.05
C LEU A 19 -2.20 -5.20 12.37
N ASN A 20 -3.45 -4.75 12.19
CA ASN A 20 -3.75 -3.43 11.67
C ASN A 20 -3.27 -2.32 12.60
N SER A 21 -3.56 -2.43 13.90
CA SER A 21 -3.10 -1.47 14.91
C SER A 21 -1.57 -1.36 14.96
N ILE A 22 -0.86 -2.50 14.89
CA ILE A 22 0.61 -2.51 14.84
C ILE A 22 1.10 -1.81 13.57
N HIS A 23 0.52 -2.11 12.43
CA HIS A 23 0.86 -1.46 11.16
C HIS A 23 0.68 0.06 11.22
N GLU A 24 -0.46 0.53 11.72
CA GLU A 24 -0.79 1.96 11.84
C GLU A 24 0.10 2.70 12.87
N VAL A 25 0.39 2.05 14.00
CA VAL A 25 1.13 2.68 15.10
C VAL A 25 2.64 2.67 14.87
N SER A 26 3.20 1.54 14.38
CA SER A 26 4.64 1.36 14.22
C SER A 26 5.17 1.65 12.82
N GLY A 27 4.27 1.73 11.81
CA GLY A 27 4.66 1.80 10.40
C GLY A 27 5.25 0.49 9.87
N THR A 28 5.19 -0.61 10.64
CA THR A 28 5.71 -1.92 10.22
C THR A 28 4.87 -2.44 9.05
N SER A 29 5.52 -2.73 7.90
CA SER A 29 4.80 -3.21 6.72
C SER A 29 4.24 -4.62 6.93
N TYR A 30 3.12 -4.94 6.28
CA TYR A 30 2.57 -6.32 6.30
C TYR A 30 3.53 -7.35 5.72
N GLN A 31 4.47 -6.94 4.86
CA GLN A 31 5.54 -7.80 4.37
C GLN A 31 6.51 -8.15 5.49
N SER A 32 6.97 -7.17 6.27
CA SER A 32 7.89 -7.39 7.39
C SER A 32 7.25 -8.28 8.45
N ILE A 33 5.96 -8.11 8.73
CA ILE A 33 5.20 -8.98 9.64
C ILE A 33 5.15 -10.41 9.10
N ALA A 34 4.85 -10.56 7.81
CA ALA A 34 4.74 -11.86 7.15
C ALA A 34 6.07 -12.61 7.13
N ASP A 35 7.17 -11.91 6.82
CA ASP A 35 8.52 -12.48 6.80
C ASP A 35 8.95 -12.93 8.21
N ALA A 36 8.68 -12.10 9.22
CA ALA A 36 9.03 -12.40 10.61
C ALA A 36 8.18 -13.54 11.21
N ALA A 37 6.93 -13.70 10.81
CA ALA A 37 6.04 -14.77 11.23
C ALA A 37 6.10 -16.01 10.31
N GLU A 38 6.95 -15.98 9.25
CA GLU A 38 7.07 -17.03 8.24
C GLU A 38 5.72 -17.43 7.60
N VAL A 39 4.89 -16.45 7.30
CA VAL A 39 3.60 -16.65 6.63
C VAL A 39 3.52 -15.86 5.31
N ASN A 40 2.53 -16.13 4.50
CA ASN A 40 2.33 -15.36 3.28
C ASN A 40 1.75 -13.98 3.62
N ARG A 41 2.30 -12.91 3.02
CA ARG A 41 1.84 -11.53 3.20
C ARG A 41 0.35 -11.36 2.93
N SER A 42 -0.19 -12.08 1.94
CA SER A 42 -1.62 -11.99 1.62
C SER A 42 -2.51 -12.41 2.79
N TYR A 43 -2.07 -13.33 3.63
CA TYR A 43 -2.79 -13.71 4.84
C TYR A 43 -2.79 -12.59 5.88
N VAL A 44 -1.62 -11.95 6.10
CA VAL A 44 -1.49 -10.83 7.05
C VAL A 44 -2.37 -9.67 6.62
N SER A 45 -2.28 -9.25 5.36
CA SER A 45 -3.08 -8.17 4.79
C SER A 45 -4.59 -8.50 4.84
N THR A 46 -4.99 -9.74 4.53
CA THR A 46 -6.40 -10.15 4.57
C THR A 46 -6.93 -10.18 6.00
N LEU A 47 -6.16 -10.70 6.95
CA LEU A 47 -6.54 -10.68 8.37
C LEU A 47 -6.68 -9.27 8.91
N ALA A 48 -5.72 -8.39 8.62
CA ALA A 48 -5.73 -7.01 9.09
C ALA A 48 -6.93 -6.22 8.55
N ASN A 49 -7.28 -6.43 7.27
CA ASN A 49 -8.36 -5.67 6.62
C ASN A 49 -9.75 -6.28 6.76
N ARG A 50 -9.87 -7.58 6.99
CA ARG A 50 -11.16 -8.31 7.00
C ARG A 50 -11.44 -9.11 8.28
N GLY A 51 -10.46 -9.25 9.16
CA GLY A 51 -10.58 -10.07 10.36
C GLY A 51 -10.75 -11.58 10.10
N ALA A 52 -10.61 -12.03 8.85
CA ALA A 52 -10.69 -13.44 8.46
C ALA A 52 -9.82 -13.72 7.24
N ALA A 53 -9.11 -14.84 7.25
CA ALA A 53 -8.31 -15.33 6.12
C ALA A 53 -8.34 -16.85 6.08
N SER A 54 -8.15 -17.43 4.87
CA SER A 54 -7.97 -18.87 4.70
C SER A 54 -6.50 -19.24 4.99
N ILE A 55 -6.15 -19.27 6.26
CA ILE A 55 -4.80 -19.60 6.77
C ILE A 55 -4.89 -20.85 7.66
N SER A 56 -3.82 -21.66 7.68
CA SER A 56 -3.73 -22.81 8.55
C SER A 56 -3.70 -22.41 10.03
N ALA A 57 -4.15 -23.29 10.93
CA ALA A 57 -4.07 -23.07 12.36
C ALA A 57 -2.63 -22.77 12.83
N GLU A 58 -1.63 -23.42 12.21
CA GLU A 58 -0.21 -23.16 12.45
C GLU A 58 0.19 -21.74 12.05
N GLY A 59 -0.27 -21.23 10.90
CA GLY A 59 -0.01 -19.86 10.47
C GLY A 59 -0.65 -18.81 11.40
N VAL A 60 -1.86 -19.07 11.91
CA VAL A 60 -2.49 -18.25 12.94
C VAL A 60 -1.67 -18.24 14.23
N ALA A 61 -1.18 -19.40 14.67
CA ALA A 61 -0.36 -19.52 15.86
C ALA A 61 0.97 -18.74 15.72
N ARG A 62 1.63 -18.81 14.58
CA ARG A 62 2.86 -18.06 14.29
C ARG A 62 2.62 -16.54 14.32
N LEU A 63 1.51 -16.08 13.76
CA LEU A 63 1.15 -14.66 13.81
C LEU A 63 0.86 -14.18 15.22
N TRP A 64 0.18 -14.98 16.05
CA TRP A 64 -0.02 -14.66 17.46
C TRP A 64 1.29 -14.63 18.23
N ALA A 65 2.18 -15.60 18.03
CA ALA A 65 3.50 -15.64 18.66
C ALA A 65 4.33 -14.39 18.28
N TRP A 66 4.25 -13.96 17.04
CA TRP A 66 4.91 -12.73 16.60
C TRP A 66 4.30 -11.49 17.27
N VAL A 67 2.97 -11.37 17.34
CA VAL A 67 2.27 -10.26 18.03
C VAL A 67 2.68 -10.22 19.51
N ASP A 68 2.66 -11.35 20.20
CA ASP A 68 3.05 -11.44 21.61
C ASP A 68 4.53 -11.03 21.81
N SER A 69 5.43 -11.45 20.93
CA SER A 69 6.85 -11.05 20.94
C SER A 69 7.02 -9.56 20.67
N TRP A 70 6.27 -9.00 19.74
CA TRP A 70 6.29 -7.58 19.43
C TRP A 70 5.79 -6.75 20.62
N GLU A 71 4.67 -7.13 21.25
CA GLU A 71 4.13 -6.48 22.45
C GLU A 71 5.11 -6.57 23.63
N ALA A 72 5.78 -7.70 23.81
CA ALA A 72 6.80 -7.88 24.84
C ALA A 72 8.03 -6.98 24.59
N SER A 73 8.46 -6.82 23.34
CA SER A 73 9.57 -5.94 22.98
C SER A 73 9.25 -4.45 23.22
N GLN A 74 7.99 -4.05 23.03
CA GLN A 74 7.53 -2.71 23.37
C GLN A 74 7.48 -2.48 24.89
N GLY A 75 7.14 -3.51 25.66
CA GLY A 75 7.18 -3.47 27.13
C GLY A 75 8.59 -3.35 27.72
N LEU A 76 9.62 -3.85 27.04
CA LEU A 76 11.04 -3.70 27.43
C LEU A 76 11.61 -2.33 27.07
N GLN A 77 11.00 -1.59 26.17
CA GLN A 77 11.39 -0.22 25.81
C GLN A 77 10.66 0.85 26.65
N ALA A 78 9.72 0.46 27.49
CA ALA A 78 9.02 1.35 28.41
C ALA A 78 9.80 1.57 29.73
N ALA A 79 11.01 2.09 29.67
CA ALA A 79 11.50 2.94 30.76
C ALA A 79 10.80 4.31 30.63
N PRO A 80 10.44 5.03 31.72
CA PRO A 80 9.50 6.10 31.68
C PRO A 80 10.04 7.29 30.89
N ALA A 81 9.77 7.32 29.60
CA ALA A 81 9.81 8.54 28.84
C ALA A 81 8.54 9.31 29.19
N ALA A 82 8.74 10.50 29.74
CA ALA A 82 7.73 11.47 30.08
C ALA A 82 6.57 11.46 29.09
N SER A 83 5.36 11.60 29.60
CA SER A 83 4.12 11.86 28.87
C SER A 83 4.27 13.02 27.88
N GLY A 84 4.97 12.78 26.79
CA GLY A 84 4.95 13.61 25.61
C GLY A 84 3.72 13.17 24.81
N ALA A 85 2.71 14.03 24.73
CA ALA A 85 1.69 13.95 23.71
C ALA A 85 2.38 13.54 22.42
N LYS A 86 1.85 12.53 21.70
CA LYS A 86 2.24 12.28 20.31
C LYS A 86 2.12 13.63 19.61
N GLN A 87 3.26 14.30 19.44
CA GLN A 87 3.33 15.43 18.53
C GLN A 87 2.92 14.84 17.20
N THR A 88 1.71 15.10 16.79
CA THR A 88 1.29 14.91 15.41
C THR A 88 2.28 15.76 14.64
N LEU A 89 3.30 15.11 14.04
CA LEU A 89 4.24 15.80 13.17
C LEU A 89 3.36 16.52 12.16
N GLU A 90 3.25 17.84 12.29
CA GLU A 90 2.50 18.63 11.34
C GLU A 90 3.12 18.37 9.97
N LEU A 91 2.30 17.88 9.07
CA LEU A 91 2.71 17.59 7.72
C LEU A 91 3.27 18.88 7.10
N ILE A 92 4.58 18.93 6.87
CA ILE A 92 5.21 20.08 6.23
C ILE A 92 4.63 20.21 4.82
N ARG A 93 3.81 21.23 4.60
CA ARG A 93 3.19 21.53 3.31
C ARG A 93 4.18 22.17 2.36
N THR A 94 5.09 21.37 1.80
CA THR A 94 6.03 21.82 0.79
C THR A 94 5.33 22.14 -0.53
N LYS A 95 5.91 23.02 -1.35
CA LYS A 95 5.40 23.33 -2.70
C LYS A 95 5.32 22.07 -3.56
N ASP A 96 6.29 21.19 -3.41
CA ASP A 96 6.39 19.95 -4.16
C ASP A 96 5.33 18.94 -3.72
N LEU A 97 5.02 18.83 -2.41
CA LEU A 97 3.91 18.05 -1.91
C LEU A 97 2.57 18.53 -2.50
N LEU A 98 2.34 19.86 -2.49
CA LEU A 98 1.12 20.43 -3.07
C LEU A 98 1.04 20.21 -4.58
N GLY A 99 2.17 20.31 -5.28
CA GLY A 99 2.28 20.00 -6.70
C GLY A 99 1.96 18.55 -7.02
N ALA A 100 2.50 17.60 -6.23
CA ALA A 100 2.21 16.17 -6.39
C ALA A 100 0.73 15.84 -6.12
N LEU A 101 0.14 16.45 -5.08
CA LEU A 101 -1.29 16.29 -4.80
C LEU A 101 -2.16 16.86 -5.92
N GLY A 102 -1.82 18.07 -6.42
CA GLY A 102 -2.52 18.68 -7.56
C GLY A 102 -2.42 17.84 -8.85
N PHE A 103 -1.26 17.22 -9.09
CA PHE A 103 -1.07 16.26 -10.18
C PHE A 103 -1.96 15.01 -10.00
N CYS A 104 -2.01 14.45 -8.80
CA CYS A 104 -2.88 13.30 -8.51
C CYS A 104 -4.35 13.67 -8.69
N ASP A 105 -4.78 14.84 -8.22
CA ASP A 105 -6.16 15.34 -8.41
C ASP A 105 -6.49 15.52 -9.90
N PHE A 106 -5.55 16.03 -10.69
CA PHE A 106 -5.71 16.11 -12.15
C PHE A 106 -5.95 14.72 -12.76
N CYS A 107 -5.12 13.73 -12.42
CA CYS A 107 -5.27 12.36 -12.93
C CYS A 107 -6.62 11.75 -12.51
N VAL A 108 -7.06 11.96 -11.26
CA VAL A 108 -8.36 11.48 -10.77
C VAL A 108 -9.51 12.13 -11.54
N LYS A 109 -9.47 13.46 -11.70
CA LYS A 109 -10.51 14.22 -12.41
C LYS A 109 -10.68 13.78 -13.85
N HIS A 110 -9.56 13.48 -14.54
CA HIS A 110 -9.55 13.09 -15.94
C HIS A 110 -9.53 11.58 -16.17
N ARG A 111 -9.53 10.79 -15.07
CA ARG A 111 -9.44 9.32 -15.11
C ARG A 111 -8.24 8.82 -15.89
N GLU A 112 -7.06 9.34 -15.56
CA GLU A 112 -5.81 9.06 -16.26
C GLU A 112 -4.90 8.13 -15.44
N ILE A 113 -3.85 7.62 -16.10
CA ILE A 113 -2.76 6.94 -15.40
C ILE A 113 -1.69 7.97 -15.07
N GLY A 114 -1.43 8.18 -13.78
CA GLY A 114 -0.40 9.08 -13.28
C GLY A 114 0.77 8.31 -12.64
N VAL A 115 1.99 8.82 -12.82
CA VAL A 115 3.20 8.28 -12.19
C VAL A 115 3.91 9.40 -11.45
N VAL A 116 4.03 9.28 -10.14
CA VAL A 116 4.80 10.16 -9.27
C VAL A 116 6.17 9.54 -9.03
N ILE A 117 7.21 10.18 -9.55
CA ILE A 117 8.58 9.69 -9.54
C ILE A 117 9.40 10.52 -8.58
N GLY A 118 10.04 9.92 -7.58
CA GLY A 118 10.90 10.64 -6.64
C GLY A 118 11.90 9.73 -5.95
N MET A 119 12.98 10.30 -5.44
CA MET A 119 13.97 9.57 -4.66
C MET A 119 13.37 8.99 -3.36
N PRO A 120 13.96 7.94 -2.78
CA PRO A 120 13.56 7.47 -1.46
C PRO A 120 13.56 8.62 -0.42
N GLY A 121 12.57 8.63 0.48
CA GLY A 121 12.46 9.66 1.52
C GLY A 121 11.88 11.00 1.07
N THR A 122 11.50 11.20 -0.20
CA THR A 122 10.90 12.47 -0.67
C THR A 122 9.47 12.71 -0.21
N GLY A 123 8.75 11.70 0.30
CA GLY A 123 7.36 11.82 0.78
C GLY A 123 6.31 11.24 -0.17
N LYS A 124 6.70 10.40 -1.15
CA LYS A 124 5.74 9.72 -2.06
C LYS A 124 4.66 8.93 -1.33
N THR A 125 5.06 8.13 -0.34
CA THR A 125 4.17 7.36 0.52
C THR A 125 3.18 8.26 1.28
N THR A 126 3.63 9.46 1.69
CA THR A 126 2.77 10.47 2.31
C THR A 126 1.71 10.98 1.32
N VAL A 127 2.09 11.25 0.06
CA VAL A 127 1.11 11.64 -1.00
C VAL A 127 0.11 10.51 -1.20
N ALA A 128 0.57 9.26 -1.33
CA ALA A 128 -0.30 8.09 -1.51
C ALA A 128 -1.27 7.92 -0.33
N GLY A 129 -0.81 8.14 0.91
CA GLY A 129 -1.63 8.14 2.12
C GLY A 129 -2.72 9.20 2.09
N ILE A 130 -2.34 10.47 1.85
CA ILE A 130 -3.30 11.59 1.75
C ILE A 130 -4.35 11.33 0.65
N MET A 131 -3.93 10.82 -0.51
CA MET A 131 -4.87 10.48 -1.58
C MET A 131 -5.81 9.34 -1.17
N LYS A 132 -5.32 8.35 -0.42
CA LYS A 132 -6.16 7.26 0.12
C LYS A 132 -7.22 7.80 1.06
N ASP A 133 -6.85 8.70 1.98
CA ASP A 133 -7.77 9.27 2.97
C ASP A 133 -8.80 10.22 2.33
N LYS A 134 -8.39 10.92 1.28
CA LYS A 134 -9.24 11.87 0.54
C LYS A 134 -10.29 11.18 -0.35
N LEU A 135 -9.99 9.99 -0.87
CA LEU A 135 -10.79 9.33 -1.89
C LEU A 135 -11.54 8.12 -1.32
N PRO A 136 -12.87 8.13 -1.26
CA PRO A 136 -13.67 7.08 -0.60
C PRO A 136 -13.53 5.70 -1.26
N HIS A 137 -13.23 5.66 -2.55
CA HIS A 137 -13.08 4.42 -3.32
C HIS A 137 -11.64 4.17 -3.75
N ALA A 138 -10.65 4.68 -2.99
CA ALA A 138 -9.25 4.40 -3.28
C ALA A 138 -8.84 3.02 -2.76
N ILE A 139 -8.15 2.25 -3.59
CA ILE A 139 -7.50 1.00 -3.25
C ILE A 139 -6.01 1.27 -3.19
N ARG A 140 -5.40 1.23 -2.01
CA ARG A 140 -3.96 1.40 -1.86
C ARG A 140 -3.28 0.05 -1.77
N ILE A 141 -2.28 -0.14 -2.61
CA ILE A 141 -1.45 -1.33 -2.71
C ILE A 141 -0.01 -0.90 -2.51
N GLU A 142 0.71 -1.56 -1.62
CA GLU A 142 2.14 -1.45 -1.49
C GLU A 142 2.78 -2.60 -2.26
N ALA A 143 3.49 -2.31 -3.35
CA ALA A 143 4.14 -3.35 -4.14
C ALA A 143 5.41 -3.84 -3.43
N TRP A 144 5.75 -5.13 -3.59
CA TRP A 144 6.93 -5.75 -3.00
C TRP A 144 7.73 -6.58 -3.99
N LEU A 145 8.97 -6.87 -3.61
CA LEU A 145 9.98 -7.45 -4.49
C LEU A 145 9.56 -8.79 -5.13
N SER A 146 8.85 -9.65 -4.41
CA SER A 146 8.39 -10.96 -4.88
C SER A 146 6.95 -10.98 -5.36
N MET A 147 6.28 -9.82 -5.46
CA MET A 147 4.89 -9.70 -5.90
C MET A 147 4.67 -10.30 -7.29
N ARG A 148 3.82 -11.30 -7.38
CA ARG A 148 3.39 -11.92 -8.63
C ARG A 148 2.15 -11.21 -9.19
N LEU A 149 1.84 -11.46 -10.46
CA LEU A 149 0.62 -10.91 -11.06
C LEU A 149 -0.65 -11.36 -10.32
N GLY A 150 -0.67 -12.60 -9.84
CA GLY A 150 -1.78 -13.12 -9.03
C GLY A 150 -2.00 -12.30 -7.75
N ASP A 151 -0.92 -11.96 -7.06
CA ASP A 151 -0.96 -11.20 -5.82
C ASP A 151 -1.50 -9.78 -6.07
N LEU A 152 -1.08 -9.11 -7.16
CA LEU A 152 -1.61 -7.80 -7.55
C LEU A 152 -3.12 -7.84 -7.81
N LEU A 153 -3.60 -8.87 -8.52
CA LEU A 153 -5.04 -9.02 -8.77
C LEU A 153 -5.80 -9.26 -7.46
N ASP A 154 -5.24 -10.04 -6.53
CA ASP A 154 -5.85 -10.31 -5.24
C ASP A 154 -5.93 -9.06 -4.36
N GLU A 155 -4.86 -8.24 -4.33
CA GLU A 155 -4.87 -6.95 -3.61
C GLU A 155 -5.98 -6.02 -4.15
N ILE A 156 -6.11 -5.90 -5.49
CA ILE A 156 -7.19 -5.12 -6.10
C ILE A 156 -8.56 -5.72 -5.75
N GLY A 157 -8.69 -7.05 -5.85
CA GLY A 157 -9.92 -7.76 -5.50
C GLY A 157 -10.31 -7.54 -4.05
N MET A 158 -9.36 -7.62 -3.14
CA MET A 158 -9.56 -7.33 -1.71
C MET A 158 -10.07 -5.91 -1.49
N GLY A 159 -9.46 -4.92 -2.16
CA GLY A 159 -9.91 -3.53 -2.09
C GLY A 159 -11.36 -3.32 -2.55
N LEU A 160 -11.84 -4.15 -3.49
CA LEU A 160 -13.22 -4.16 -3.97
C LEU A 160 -14.17 -5.06 -3.16
N GLY A 161 -13.68 -5.75 -2.12
CA GLY A 161 -14.48 -6.73 -1.39
C GLY A 161 -14.74 -8.03 -2.14
N LEU A 162 -13.94 -8.36 -3.16
CA LEU A 162 -14.12 -9.53 -4.04
C LEU A 162 -13.13 -10.64 -3.72
N GLU A 163 -13.62 -11.87 -3.68
CA GLU A 163 -12.78 -13.06 -3.71
C GLU A 163 -12.58 -13.49 -5.17
N LEU A 164 -11.30 -13.51 -5.59
CA LEU A 164 -10.93 -13.86 -6.96
C LEU A 164 -10.48 -15.34 -7.02
N ARG A 165 -11.20 -16.16 -7.80
CA ARG A 165 -10.85 -17.55 -8.06
C ARG A 165 -10.72 -17.81 -9.55
N GLY A 166 -9.92 -18.80 -9.91
CA GLY A 166 -9.70 -19.25 -11.29
C GLY A 166 -8.42 -18.70 -11.91
N THR A 167 -8.33 -18.74 -13.23
CA THR A 167 -7.16 -18.31 -13.99
C THR A 167 -6.94 -16.80 -13.91
N LEU A 168 -5.71 -16.33 -14.13
CA LEU A 168 -5.37 -14.90 -14.15
C LEU A 168 -6.29 -14.10 -15.09
N ASN A 169 -6.60 -14.66 -16.26
CA ASN A 169 -7.51 -14.02 -17.22
C ASN A 169 -8.94 -13.91 -16.65
N SER A 170 -9.47 -14.98 -16.06
CA SER A 170 -10.81 -14.97 -15.44
C SER A 170 -10.88 -13.94 -14.30
N ARG A 171 -9.83 -13.88 -13.48
CA ARG A 171 -9.71 -12.92 -12.36
C ARG A 171 -9.65 -11.48 -12.88
N THR A 172 -8.86 -11.21 -13.91
CA THR A 172 -8.79 -9.90 -14.56
C THR A 172 -10.15 -9.47 -15.13
N GLN A 173 -10.89 -10.39 -15.80
CA GLN A 173 -12.23 -10.09 -16.32
C GLN A 173 -13.26 -9.79 -15.21
N LYS A 174 -13.17 -10.50 -14.08
CA LYS A 174 -14.01 -10.20 -12.91
C LYS A 174 -13.73 -8.80 -12.35
N LEU A 175 -12.45 -8.42 -12.24
CA LEU A 175 -12.05 -7.08 -11.81
C LEU A 175 -12.57 -6.00 -12.75
N ILE A 176 -12.40 -6.16 -14.08
CA ILE A 176 -12.90 -5.21 -15.06
C ILE A 176 -14.42 -5.01 -14.90
N ARG A 177 -15.19 -6.09 -14.71
CA ARG A 177 -16.64 -5.99 -14.52
C ARG A 177 -17.01 -5.24 -13.24
N ALA A 178 -16.33 -5.52 -12.14
CA ALA A 178 -16.58 -4.85 -10.87
C ALA A 178 -16.19 -3.36 -10.92
N LEU A 179 -15.03 -3.05 -11.48
CA LEU A 179 -14.55 -1.67 -11.64
C LEU A 179 -15.44 -0.84 -12.57
N LYS A 180 -16.06 -1.44 -13.59
CA LYS A 180 -17.07 -0.76 -14.42
C LYS A 180 -18.31 -0.32 -13.64
N GLN A 181 -18.64 -1.02 -12.56
CA GLN A 181 -19.75 -0.67 -11.67
C GLN A 181 -19.35 0.42 -10.66
N GLN A 182 -18.04 0.65 -10.47
CA GLN A 182 -17.48 1.66 -9.58
C GLN A 182 -16.41 2.49 -10.31
N PRO A 183 -16.79 3.28 -11.31
CA PRO A 183 -15.83 3.98 -12.19
C PRO A 183 -15.00 5.06 -11.47
N ASP A 184 -15.41 5.48 -10.27
CA ASP A 184 -14.68 6.43 -9.43
C ASP A 184 -13.62 5.75 -8.54
N THR A 185 -13.40 4.44 -8.73
CA THR A 185 -12.33 3.72 -8.06
C THR A 185 -10.97 4.24 -8.53
N VAL A 186 -10.09 4.49 -7.56
CA VAL A 186 -8.70 4.89 -7.80
C VAL A 186 -7.77 3.81 -7.27
N ILE A 187 -6.92 3.26 -8.13
CA ILE A 187 -5.90 2.28 -7.74
C ILE A 187 -4.60 3.04 -7.47
N LEU A 188 -4.15 3.05 -6.22
CA LEU A 188 -2.90 3.66 -5.77
C LEU A 188 -1.87 2.54 -5.56
N VAL A 189 -0.75 2.59 -6.25
CA VAL A 189 0.33 1.59 -6.07
C VAL A 189 1.58 2.30 -5.59
N ASP A 190 1.95 2.05 -4.34
CA ASP A 190 3.20 2.51 -3.74
C ASP A 190 4.33 1.52 -4.04
N GLU A 191 5.60 1.97 -4.00
CA GLU A 191 6.79 1.19 -4.37
C GLU A 191 6.68 0.54 -5.76
N ALA A 192 6.09 1.28 -6.72
CA ALA A 192 5.71 0.76 -8.04
C ALA A 192 6.90 0.23 -8.88
N GLU A 193 8.15 0.53 -8.53
CA GLU A 193 9.34 -0.07 -9.14
C GLU A 193 9.38 -1.60 -9.00
N TYR A 194 8.74 -2.17 -7.96
CA TYR A 194 8.66 -3.61 -7.78
C TYR A 194 7.67 -4.30 -8.73
N LEU A 195 6.77 -3.55 -9.36
CA LEU A 195 5.90 -4.10 -10.41
C LEU A 195 6.68 -4.61 -11.62
N LYS A 196 7.90 -4.09 -11.81
CA LYS A 196 8.79 -4.45 -12.92
C LYS A 196 9.43 -5.82 -12.78
N LYS A 197 9.62 -6.32 -11.55
CA LYS A 197 10.41 -7.54 -11.35
C LYS A 197 9.76 -8.71 -12.09
N TRP A 198 10.53 -9.32 -13.00
CA TRP A 198 10.28 -10.46 -13.88
C TRP A 198 9.71 -10.11 -15.26
N ASN A 199 8.75 -9.16 -15.43
CA ASN A 199 8.30 -8.63 -16.72
C ASN A 199 7.32 -7.44 -16.52
N VAL A 200 6.85 -6.84 -17.61
CA VAL A 200 5.92 -5.70 -17.62
C VAL A 200 4.45 -6.10 -17.47
N GLU A 201 4.13 -7.39 -17.29
CA GLU A 201 2.74 -7.90 -17.26
C GLU A 201 1.86 -7.21 -16.22
N LYS A 202 2.42 -6.88 -15.05
CA LYS A 202 1.66 -6.20 -13.98
C LYS A 202 1.25 -4.79 -14.40
N LEU A 203 2.14 -4.04 -15.05
CA LEU A 203 1.83 -2.72 -15.60
C LEU A 203 0.82 -2.81 -16.75
N ASP A 204 0.94 -3.83 -17.60
CA ASP A 204 -0.01 -4.11 -18.68
C ASP A 204 -1.42 -4.43 -18.14
N VAL A 205 -1.51 -5.17 -17.04
CA VAL A 205 -2.79 -5.46 -16.41
C VAL A 205 -3.40 -4.20 -15.81
N LEU A 206 -2.62 -3.38 -15.10
CA LEU A 206 -3.11 -2.08 -14.59
C LEU A 206 -3.62 -1.20 -15.73
N ARG A 207 -2.89 -1.14 -16.85
CA ARG A 207 -3.36 -0.45 -18.06
C ARG A 207 -4.66 -1.04 -18.59
N LYS A 208 -4.77 -2.38 -18.69
CA LYS A 208 -6.00 -3.05 -19.13
C LYS A 208 -7.20 -2.72 -18.23
N LEU A 209 -6.99 -2.64 -16.91
CA LEU A 209 -8.03 -2.23 -15.98
C LEU A 209 -8.46 -0.79 -16.25
N HIS A 210 -7.50 0.13 -16.43
CA HIS A 210 -7.77 1.51 -16.83
C HIS A 210 -8.51 1.60 -18.16
N ASP A 211 -7.96 1.03 -19.25
CA ASP A 211 -8.51 1.11 -20.60
C ASP A 211 -9.93 0.53 -20.70
N ASN A 212 -10.22 -0.56 -19.96
CA ASN A 212 -11.49 -1.28 -20.06
C ASN A 212 -12.53 -0.84 -19.03
N ALA A 213 -12.12 -0.34 -17.86
CA ALA A 213 -13.04 0.06 -16.81
C ALA A 213 -13.10 1.56 -16.56
N GLY A 214 -12.19 2.35 -17.15
CA GLY A 214 -12.15 3.81 -17.01
C GLY A 214 -11.75 4.27 -15.61
N VAL A 215 -11.03 3.44 -14.85
CA VAL A 215 -10.57 3.77 -13.48
C VAL A 215 -9.24 4.50 -13.53
N THR A 216 -8.99 5.35 -12.54
CA THR A 216 -7.70 6.03 -12.36
C THR A 216 -6.68 5.06 -11.78
N VAL A 217 -5.43 5.15 -12.26
CA VAL A 217 -4.29 4.42 -11.67
C VAL A 217 -3.20 5.43 -11.32
N LEU A 218 -2.77 5.48 -10.08
CA LEU A 218 -1.67 6.32 -9.62
C LEU A 218 -0.53 5.42 -9.10
N LEU A 219 0.63 5.57 -9.72
CA LEU A 219 1.84 4.82 -9.39
C LEU A 219 2.82 5.76 -8.67
N PHE A 220 3.33 5.33 -7.53
CA PHE A 220 4.36 6.06 -6.78
C PHE A 220 5.61 5.20 -6.76
N GLY A 221 6.73 5.75 -7.26
CA GLY A 221 7.95 4.95 -7.36
C GLY A 221 9.22 5.79 -7.47
N THR A 222 10.36 5.10 -7.45
CA THR A 222 11.68 5.69 -7.65
C THR A 222 11.94 5.95 -9.14
N PRO A 223 13.02 6.68 -9.51
CA PRO A 223 13.43 6.84 -10.91
C PRO A 223 13.61 5.52 -11.67
N ALA A 224 13.76 4.40 -10.96
CA ALA A 224 13.82 3.09 -11.58
C ALA A 224 12.55 2.73 -12.39
N ILE A 225 11.36 3.26 -12.02
CA ILE A 225 10.13 3.04 -12.78
C ILE A 225 10.16 3.79 -14.12
N ALA A 226 10.74 5.01 -14.17
CA ALA A 226 10.86 5.77 -15.41
C ALA A 226 11.69 5.02 -16.45
N ASN A 227 12.78 4.33 -16.02
CA ASN A 227 13.60 3.51 -16.90
C ASN A 227 12.82 2.34 -17.52
N VAL A 228 11.76 1.86 -16.86
CA VAL A 228 10.89 0.83 -17.40
C VAL A 228 9.95 1.39 -18.44
N LEU A 229 9.33 2.53 -18.13
CA LEU A 229 8.37 3.19 -19.01
C LEU A 229 9.02 3.69 -20.31
N ASN A 230 10.31 3.99 -20.28
CA ASN A 230 11.08 4.49 -21.43
C ASN A 230 11.67 3.37 -22.33
N ARG A 231 11.43 2.09 -22.04
CA ARG A 231 11.89 0.99 -22.90
C ARG A 231 11.04 0.89 -24.16
N ARG A 232 11.63 0.35 -25.25
CA ARG A 232 10.93 0.15 -26.53
C ARG A 232 9.65 -0.70 -26.36
N ASP A 233 9.71 -1.71 -25.50
CA ASP A 233 8.62 -2.66 -25.26
C ASP A 233 7.44 -2.01 -24.48
N THR A 234 7.69 -0.90 -23.80
CA THR A 234 6.69 -0.15 -22.99
C THR A 234 6.30 1.19 -23.60
N THR A 235 6.75 1.50 -24.83
CA THR A 235 6.47 2.79 -25.47
C THR A 235 4.96 3.08 -25.60
N GLN A 236 4.13 2.05 -25.77
CA GLN A 236 2.68 2.20 -25.77
C GLN A 236 2.10 2.52 -24.38
N LEU A 237 2.76 2.02 -23.31
CA LEU A 237 2.39 2.33 -21.93
C LEU A 237 2.75 3.78 -21.59
N SER A 238 3.97 4.21 -21.89
CA SER A 238 4.47 5.54 -21.53
C SER A 238 3.73 6.69 -22.20
N ARG A 239 3.21 6.48 -23.43
CA ARG A 239 2.44 7.50 -24.16
C ARG A 239 1.08 7.84 -23.53
N ARG A 240 0.59 6.99 -22.62
CA ARG A 240 -0.69 7.14 -21.94
C ARG A 240 -0.56 7.45 -20.46
N MET A 241 0.67 7.65 -19.98
CA MET A 241 0.93 7.92 -18.57
C MET A 241 1.45 9.35 -18.40
N PHE A 242 0.78 10.11 -17.57
CA PHE A 242 1.28 11.40 -17.12
C PHE A 242 2.35 11.17 -16.05
N GLN A 243 3.39 11.99 -16.04
CA GLN A 243 4.50 11.84 -15.10
C GLN A 243 4.72 13.13 -14.32
N TYR A 244 4.93 13.01 -13.03
CA TYR A 244 5.32 14.08 -12.14
C TYR A 244 6.61 13.71 -11.43
N THR A 245 7.63 14.58 -11.50
CA THR A 245 8.88 14.37 -10.77
C THR A 245 8.80 15.08 -9.43
N PHE A 246 8.87 14.30 -8.37
CA PHE A 246 8.74 14.73 -7.00
C PHE A 246 10.15 14.90 -6.39
N GLY A 247 10.56 16.15 -6.15
CA GLY A 247 11.89 16.48 -5.63
C GLY A 247 11.98 16.41 -4.10
N GLY A 248 10.86 16.50 -3.41
CA GLY A 248 10.77 16.54 -1.95
C GLY A 248 10.92 17.95 -1.37
N ALA A 249 11.14 18.03 -0.06
CA ALA A 249 11.23 19.29 0.66
C ALA A 249 12.54 20.03 0.33
N ARG A 250 12.47 21.35 0.12
CA ARG A 250 13.62 22.21 -0.06
C ARG A 250 14.24 22.59 1.28
N LYS A 251 15.53 22.98 1.27
CA LYS A 251 16.25 23.36 2.50
C LYS A 251 15.62 24.54 3.23
N ASP A 252 15.07 25.52 2.48
CA ASP A 252 14.36 26.68 3.01
C ASP A 252 13.03 26.28 3.66
N GLU A 253 12.27 25.37 3.06
CA GLU A 253 11.03 24.83 3.62
C GLU A 253 11.28 24.02 4.90
N ILE A 254 12.35 23.22 4.93
CA ILE A 254 12.76 22.47 6.12
C ILE A 254 13.17 23.43 7.25
N ARG A 255 13.97 24.47 6.95
CA ARG A 255 14.36 25.48 7.94
C ARG A 255 13.16 26.23 8.52
N ALA A 256 12.23 26.64 7.66
CA ALA A 256 11.01 27.32 8.09
C ALA A 256 10.14 26.45 9.00
N ALA A 257 10.05 25.14 8.72
CA ALA A 257 9.31 24.20 9.55
C ALA A 257 10.00 23.97 10.91
N LEU A 258 11.33 23.96 10.96
CA LEU A 258 12.10 23.76 12.20
C LEU A 258 12.11 25.01 13.10
N GLN A 259 11.91 26.22 12.58
CA GLN A 259 11.84 27.45 13.37
C GLN A 259 10.63 27.53 14.32
N GLY A 260 9.69 26.64 14.23
CA GLY A 260 8.55 26.50 15.16
C GLY A 260 8.78 25.50 16.29
N TYR A 261 9.97 24.92 16.39
CA TYR A 261 10.32 23.90 17.39
C TYR A 261 11.42 24.35 18.40
N ASP A 262 11.76 25.64 18.41
CA ASP A 262 12.66 26.27 19.43
C ASP A 262 11.88 26.80 20.63
#